data_7261d8f7a6db78381e10a43460849feb
#
_entry.id   7261d8f7a6db78381e10a43460849feb
#
_cell.length_a   1.000
_cell.length_b   1.000
_cell.length_c   1.000
_cell.angle_alpha   90.00
_cell.angle_beta   90.00
_cell.angle_gamma   90.00
#
_symmetry.space_group_name_H-M   'P 1'
#
loop_
_entity.id
_entity.type
_entity.pdbx_description
1 polymer ?
#
loop_
_entity_poly.entity_id
_entity_poly.type
_entity_poly.pdbx_seq_one_letter_code
_entity_poly.pdbx_strand_id
1 'polypeptide(L)'
;MSKSNLHRLISPKSIAVVGNRGANFAIRESLKLGYSHQIWAVHPYLESLEGIKCFKDIKDLPEVPDATFIAVNAESAIEVVSDLKSMGGGGAVLYASGFGEVGAEGLMRNQQLVKAASGMPLIGPNCYGFINSLDGIALWPDVHGCEPVSEGVAIITQSGNIGLNMTMQSSGLPIAYMFTLGNQTNTNIADIIHAMLDDSRVNAIGLHIEGISDIKSFDIAAKRALMMKIPIITIKSGKTKASAKIALSHTSSLTGSDELYNALFERLGIARVETVPEFLETLKLINVLGVIEHGGVASMSCSGGEAGMMADLIDGLEINFPSLSSSHKAKVKQTLTIMSR
;
A
#
# COMPACT_ATOMS: atom_id res chain seq x y z
N MET A 1 10.28 3.63 -16.85
CA MET A 1 11.08 4.10 -15.68
C MET A 1 12.29 3.18 -15.47
N SER A 2 13.42 3.70 -15.02
CA SER A 2 14.53 2.85 -14.57
C SER A 2 14.13 2.18 -13.25
N LYS A 3 14.21 0.84 -13.16
CA LYS A 3 13.94 0.07 -11.92
C LYS A 3 14.76 0.59 -10.73
N SER A 4 15.96 1.11 -10.97
CA SER A 4 16.83 1.66 -9.94
C SER A 4 16.27 2.90 -9.24
N ASN A 5 15.53 3.76 -9.93
CA ASN A 5 15.02 5.00 -9.34
C ASN A 5 13.80 4.76 -8.44
N LEU A 6 12.88 3.86 -8.81
CA LEU A 6 11.74 3.54 -7.93
C LEU A 6 12.23 2.87 -6.64
N HIS A 7 13.24 2.00 -6.72
CA HIS A 7 13.84 1.40 -5.54
C HIS A 7 14.48 2.45 -4.62
N ARG A 8 15.20 3.46 -5.17
CA ARG A 8 15.73 4.57 -4.38
C ARG A 8 14.62 5.33 -3.63
N LEU A 9 13.45 5.53 -4.25
CA LEU A 9 12.31 6.20 -3.61
C LEU A 9 11.73 5.39 -2.45
N ILE A 10 11.54 4.08 -2.61
CA ILE A 10 10.79 3.25 -1.63
C ILE A 10 11.67 2.64 -0.54
N SER A 11 12.99 2.56 -0.75
CA SER A 11 13.99 2.11 0.23
C SER A 11 15.18 3.09 0.26
N PRO A 12 14.93 4.36 0.64
CA PRO A 12 15.93 5.42 0.58
C PRO A 12 16.94 5.33 1.73
N LYS A 13 18.18 5.72 1.45
CA LYS A 13 19.23 5.98 2.45
C LYS A 13 19.28 7.43 2.90
N SER A 14 18.57 8.31 2.20
CA SER A 14 18.41 9.71 2.57
C SER A 14 17.02 10.21 2.17
N ILE A 15 16.37 10.93 3.07
CA ILE A 15 15.09 11.56 2.81
C ILE A 15 15.13 13.06 3.00
N ALA A 16 14.43 13.80 2.14
CA ALA A 16 14.14 15.20 2.34
C ALA A 16 12.64 15.38 2.59
N VAL A 17 12.26 16.31 3.46
CA VAL A 17 10.88 16.70 3.70
C VAL A 17 10.71 18.18 3.44
N VAL A 18 9.74 18.52 2.59
CA VAL A 18 9.50 19.92 2.16
C VAL A 18 8.12 20.34 2.60
N GLY A 19 8.03 21.39 3.40
CA GLY A 19 6.76 21.92 3.90
C GLY A 19 6.71 22.03 5.42
N ASN A 20 5.49 22.03 6.00
CA ASN A 20 5.28 22.22 7.42
C ASN A 20 4.56 21.03 8.06
N ARG A 21 3.23 21.10 8.23
CA ARG A 21 2.47 20.14 9.04
C ARG A 21 2.63 18.68 8.57
N GLY A 22 2.45 18.40 7.28
CA GLY A 22 2.65 17.05 6.73
C GLY A 22 4.11 16.59 6.81
N ALA A 23 5.06 17.51 6.62
CA ALA A 23 6.48 17.24 6.74
C ALA A 23 6.88 16.85 8.18
N ASN A 24 6.30 17.49 9.21
CA ASN A 24 6.52 17.11 10.61
C ASN A 24 6.12 15.66 10.88
N PHE A 25 4.97 15.24 10.38
CA PHE A 25 4.54 13.84 10.53
C PHE A 25 5.49 12.88 9.83
N ALA A 26 5.91 13.17 8.58
CA ALA A 26 6.83 12.30 7.85
C ALA A 26 8.17 12.11 8.57
N ILE A 27 8.69 13.15 9.24
CA ILE A 27 9.88 13.03 10.11
C ILE A 27 9.58 12.17 11.32
N ARG A 28 8.56 12.54 12.10
CA ARG A 28 8.25 11.92 13.37
C ARG A 28 7.90 10.44 13.23
N GLU A 29 7.06 10.11 12.26
CA GLU A 29 6.63 8.74 12.06
C GLU A 29 7.76 7.86 11.48
N SER A 30 8.66 8.42 10.64
CA SER A 30 9.88 7.72 10.23
C SER A 30 10.81 7.45 11.41
N LEU A 31 11.06 8.44 12.27
CA LEU A 31 11.89 8.25 13.47
C LEU A 31 11.27 7.22 14.44
N LYS A 32 9.94 7.28 14.64
CA LYS A 32 9.19 6.30 15.45
C LYS A 32 9.30 4.88 14.89
N LEU A 33 9.29 4.73 13.58
CA LEU A 33 9.40 3.43 12.89
C LEU A 33 10.84 2.89 12.86
N GLY A 34 11.83 3.69 13.30
CA GLY A 34 13.22 3.30 13.43
C GLY A 34 14.14 3.72 12.28
N TYR A 35 13.71 4.67 11.44
CA TYR A 35 14.59 5.18 10.38
C TYR A 35 15.85 5.82 10.96
N SER A 36 17.01 5.29 10.62
CA SER A 36 18.30 5.67 11.17
C SER A 36 19.24 6.37 10.19
N HIS A 37 18.78 6.57 8.94
CA HIS A 37 19.57 7.25 7.91
C HIS A 37 19.31 8.76 7.90
N GLN A 38 19.88 9.45 6.91
CA GLN A 38 19.86 10.91 6.83
C GLN A 38 18.46 11.47 6.56
N ILE A 39 18.05 12.45 7.35
CA ILE A 39 16.82 13.24 7.15
C ILE A 39 17.20 14.71 7.00
N TRP A 40 16.70 15.38 5.97
CA TRP A 40 16.79 16.82 5.77
C TRP A 40 15.41 17.45 5.77
N ALA A 41 15.28 18.58 6.48
CA ALA A 41 14.09 19.40 6.48
C ALA A 41 14.29 20.62 5.57
N VAL A 42 13.29 20.97 4.77
CA VAL A 42 13.34 22.13 3.87
C VAL A 42 12.12 23.02 4.14
N HIS A 43 12.40 24.26 4.58
CA HIS A 43 11.38 25.27 4.79
C HIS A 43 11.98 26.67 4.71
N PRO A 44 11.37 27.62 3.91
CA PRO A 44 11.99 28.91 3.66
C PRO A 44 12.11 29.82 4.91
N TYR A 45 11.27 29.61 5.93
CA TYR A 45 11.17 30.50 7.08
C TYR A 45 11.41 29.84 8.43
N LEU A 46 11.22 28.52 8.57
CA LEU A 46 11.46 27.83 9.83
C LEU A 46 12.94 27.51 10.01
N GLU A 47 13.40 27.58 11.25
CA GLU A 47 14.77 27.19 11.60
C GLU A 47 14.92 25.68 11.78
N SER A 48 13.85 25.01 12.25
CA SER A 48 13.84 23.56 12.46
C SER A 48 12.44 22.97 12.35
N LEU A 49 12.37 21.66 12.00
CA LEU A 49 11.19 20.80 12.03
C LEU A 49 11.53 19.53 12.81
N GLU A 50 10.74 19.19 13.83
CA GLU A 50 10.98 18.02 14.73
C GLU A 50 12.44 17.93 15.23
N GLY A 51 13.06 19.08 15.51
CA GLY A 51 14.45 19.18 15.96
C GLY A 51 15.52 19.11 14.85
N ILE A 52 15.14 18.89 13.61
CA ILE A 52 16.04 18.86 12.45
C ILE A 52 16.14 20.26 11.87
N LYS A 53 17.38 20.75 11.70
CA LYS A 53 17.65 22.07 11.10
C LYS A 53 17.08 22.15 9.68
N CYS A 54 16.37 23.24 9.36
CA CYS A 54 15.84 23.48 8.04
C CYS A 54 16.86 24.13 7.11
N PHE A 55 16.90 23.63 5.88
CA PHE A 55 17.47 24.33 4.73
C PHE A 55 16.38 25.23 4.11
N LYS A 56 16.76 26.33 3.50
CA LYS A 56 15.80 27.27 2.94
C LYS A 56 15.26 26.83 1.59
N ASP A 57 16.07 26.14 0.81
CA ASP A 57 15.75 25.62 -0.51
C ASP A 57 16.24 24.16 -0.63
N ILE A 58 15.59 23.35 -1.48
CA ILE A 58 16.00 21.98 -1.74
C ILE A 58 17.42 21.90 -2.36
N LYS A 59 17.82 22.96 -3.08
CA LYS A 59 19.14 23.09 -3.70
C LYS A 59 20.27 23.36 -2.69
N ASP A 60 19.93 23.78 -1.48
CA ASP A 60 20.89 24.02 -0.41
C ASP A 60 21.27 22.73 0.34
N LEU A 61 20.64 21.59 0.01
CA LEU A 61 20.96 20.32 0.63
C LEU A 61 22.39 19.88 0.31
N PRO A 62 23.12 19.31 1.29
CA PRO A 62 24.52 18.89 1.08
C PRO A 62 24.66 17.71 0.11
N GLU A 63 23.63 16.90 -0.04
CA GLU A 63 23.57 15.73 -0.93
C GLU A 63 22.19 15.61 -1.58
N VAL A 64 22.12 14.88 -2.69
CA VAL A 64 20.89 14.63 -3.42
C VAL A 64 20.05 13.57 -2.72
N PRO A 65 18.80 13.85 -2.30
CA PRO A 65 17.97 12.90 -1.59
C PRO A 65 17.54 11.73 -2.48
N ASP A 66 17.47 10.53 -1.88
CA ASP A 66 16.89 9.35 -2.54
C ASP A 66 15.38 9.47 -2.63
N ALA A 67 14.73 9.96 -1.59
CA ALA A 67 13.29 10.19 -1.56
C ALA A 67 12.96 11.56 -0.97
N THR A 68 11.92 12.19 -1.50
CA THR A 68 11.47 13.50 -1.00
C THR A 68 9.97 13.48 -0.74
N PHE A 69 9.56 13.88 0.47
CA PHE A 69 8.15 14.12 0.79
C PHE A 69 7.82 15.60 0.60
N ILE A 70 6.86 15.91 -0.28
CA ILE A 70 6.50 17.28 -0.68
C ILE A 70 5.09 17.59 -0.18
N ALA A 71 5.00 18.47 0.84
CA ALA A 71 3.76 18.90 1.50
C ALA A 71 3.59 20.43 1.40
N VAL A 72 3.64 20.95 0.19
CA VAL A 72 3.38 22.35 -0.18
C VAL A 72 2.25 22.41 -1.21
N ASN A 73 1.78 23.62 -1.58
CA ASN A 73 0.73 23.76 -2.62
C ASN A 73 1.20 23.24 -3.99
N ALA A 74 0.25 23.07 -4.92
CA ALA A 74 0.50 22.44 -6.22
C ALA A 74 1.56 23.16 -7.06
N GLU A 75 1.55 24.48 -7.09
CA GLU A 75 2.50 25.29 -7.85
C GLU A 75 3.93 25.11 -7.31
N SER A 76 4.12 25.30 -6.01
CA SER A 76 5.42 25.10 -5.36
C SER A 76 5.89 23.64 -5.47
N ALA A 77 4.98 22.67 -5.45
CA ALA A 77 5.32 21.26 -5.61
C ALA A 77 5.94 20.97 -6.99
N ILE A 78 5.41 21.60 -8.05
CA ILE A 78 5.97 21.48 -9.42
C ILE A 78 7.39 22.04 -9.48
N GLU A 79 7.64 23.19 -8.84
CA GLU A 79 8.98 23.82 -8.77
C GLU A 79 9.97 22.90 -8.05
N VAL A 80 9.59 22.39 -6.86
CA VAL A 80 10.43 21.47 -6.08
C VAL A 80 10.74 20.20 -6.87
N VAL A 81 9.75 19.62 -7.59
CA VAL A 81 9.97 18.44 -8.44
C VAL A 81 10.95 18.75 -9.57
N SER A 82 10.85 19.92 -10.20
CA SER A 82 11.78 20.35 -11.25
C SER A 82 13.22 20.49 -10.72
N ASP A 83 13.38 21.08 -9.54
CA ASP A 83 14.68 21.24 -8.88
C ASP A 83 15.27 19.87 -8.50
N LEU A 84 14.49 19.00 -7.85
CA LEU A 84 14.89 17.64 -7.53
C LEU A 84 15.35 16.88 -8.77
N LYS A 85 14.59 16.97 -9.86
CA LYS A 85 14.98 16.32 -11.12
C LYS A 85 16.31 16.84 -11.65
N SER A 86 16.53 18.15 -11.60
CA SER A 86 17.79 18.78 -12.05
C SER A 86 19.00 18.34 -11.21
N MET A 87 18.78 18.08 -9.91
CA MET A 87 19.80 17.59 -8.98
C MET A 87 20.05 16.07 -9.11
N GLY A 88 19.20 15.32 -9.83
CA GLY A 88 19.30 13.86 -9.91
C GLY A 88 18.64 13.12 -8.75
N GLY A 89 17.62 13.70 -8.13
CA GLY A 89 16.81 13.10 -7.07
C GLY A 89 16.26 11.72 -7.43
N GLY A 90 16.14 10.83 -6.45
CA GLY A 90 15.66 9.45 -6.66
C GLY A 90 14.18 9.39 -6.95
N GLY A 91 13.37 10.20 -6.28
CA GLY A 91 11.93 10.28 -6.48
C GLY A 91 11.23 11.13 -5.43
N ALA A 92 9.91 11.32 -5.57
CA ALA A 92 9.14 12.11 -4.63
C ALA A 92 7.76 11.53 -4.33
N VAL A 93 7.25 11.85 -3.15
CA VAL A 93 5.85 11.69 -2.73
C VAL A 93 5.21 13.08 -2.72
N LEU A 94 4.09 13.25 -3.40
CA LEU A 94 3.36 14.52 -3.47
C LEU A 94 2.05 14.42 -2.70
N TYR A 95 2.00 15.04 -1.52
CA TYR A 95 0.81 15.11 -0.69
C TYR A 95 -0.26 16.06 -1.24
N ALA A 96 0.17 17.12 -1.91
CA ALA A 96 -0.72 18.17 -2.41
C ALA A 96 -1.84 17.66 -3.33
N SER A 97 -3.05 18.21 -3.16
CA SER A 97 -4.16 18.15 -4.11
C SER A 97 -4.13 19.36 -5.06
N GLY A 98 -5.08 19.43 -5.99
CA GLY A 98 -5.21 20.54 -6.95
C GLY A 98 -4.68 20.19 -8.35
N PHE A 99 -4.58 18.91 -8.65
CA PHE A 99 -4.15 18.36 -9.95
C PHE A 99 -5.33 17.77 -10.73
N GLY A 100 -5.17 16.64 -11.37
CA GLY A 100 -6.16 16.07 -12.28
C GLY A 100 -7.59 15.90 -11.73
N GLU A 101 -7.76 15.85 -10.40
CA GLU A 101 -9.05 15.74 -9.72
C GLU A 101 -9.88 17.03 -9.72
N VAL A 102 -9.28 18.20 -10.02
CA VAL A 102 -9.99 19.50 -9.99
C VAL A 102 -10.34 20.04 -11.39
N GLY A 103 -10.43 19.19 -12.40
CA GLY A 103 -10.88 19.56 -13.74
C GLY A 103 -9.78 20.15 -14.64
N ALA A 104 -10.15 21.03 -15.58
CA ALA A 104 -9.25 21.45 -16.66
C ALA A 104 -7.96 22.13 -16.18
N GLU A 105 -8.05 23.01 -15.19
CA GLU A 105 -6.89 23.69 -14.61
C GLU A 105 -5.95 22.68 -13.93
N GLY A 106 -6.51 21.73 -13.19
CA GLY A 106 -5.75 20.65 -12.57
C GLY A 106 -5.07 19.72 -13.58
N LEU A 107 -5.71 19.44 -14.71
CA LEU A 107 -5.09 18.69 -15.81
C LEU A 107 -3.88 19.42 -16.39
N MET A 108 -3.94 20.75 -16.52
CA MET A 108 -2.78 21.54 -16.95
C MET A 108 -1.62 21.44 -15.95
N ARG A 109 -1.90 21.59 -14.63
CA ARG A 109 -0.90 21.39 -13.59
C ARG A 109 -0.31 19.97 -13.61
N ASN A 110 -1.14 18.98 -13.84
CA ASN A 110 -0.69 17.58 -13.96
C ASN A 110 0.29 17.39 -15.14
N GLN A 111 0.02 18.01 -16.29
CA GLN A 111 0.93 17.98 -17.44
C GLN A 111 2.26 18.69 -17.12
N GLN A 112 2.21 19.83 -16.42
CA GLN A 112 3.42 20.53 -15.96
C GLN A 112 4.23 19.67 -14.99
N LEU A 113 3.57 18.98 -14.05
CA LEU A 113 4.20 18.06 -13.12
C LEU A 113 4.90 16.90 -13.83
N VAL A 114 4.22 16.26 -14.79
CA VAL A 114 4.83 15.17 -15.62
C VAL A 114 6.08 15.66 -16.34
N LYS A 115 6.03 16.87 -16.91
CA LYS A 115 7.17 17.49 -17.59
C LYS A 115 8.31 17.79 -16.60
N ALA A 116 8.01 18.36 -15.44
CA ALA A 116 8.99 18.67 -14.40
C ALA A 116 9.69 17.39 -13.90
N ALA A 117 8.93 16.31 -13.66
CA ALA A 117 9.46 15.04 -13.23
C ALA A 117 10.35 14.36 -14.27
N SER A 118 10.04 14.51 -15.57
CA SER A 118 10.85 13.96 -16.69
C SER A 118 11.34 12.52 -16.45
N GLY A 119 10.42 11.62 -16.03
CA GLY A 119 10.70 10.21 -15.74
C GLY A 119 11.27 9.90 -14.34
N MET A 120 11.47 10.89 -13.47
CA MET A 120 11.71 10.66 -12.05
C MET A 120 10.41 10.10 -11.40
N PRO A 121 10.48 9.01 -10.60
CA PRO A 121 9.28 8.43 -10.00
C PRO A 121 8.57 9.41 -9.06
N LEU A 122 7.23 9.49 -9.19
CA LEU A 122 6.37 10.27 -8.30
C LEU A 122 5.24 9.39 -7.79
N ILE A 123 5.06 9.30 -6.46
CA ILE A 123 3.86 8.75 -5.82
C ILE A 123 2.90 9.91 -5.59
N GLY A 124 1.67 9.77 -6.06
CA GLY A 124 0.66 10.83 -6.04
C GLY A 124 0.51 11.55 -7.37
N PRO A 125 0.15 12.84 -7.35
CA PRO A 125 -0.24 13.70 -6.22
C PRO A 125 -1.55 13.28 -5.55
N ASN A 126 -2.02 14.10 -4.58
CA ASN A 126 -3.27 13.84 -3.85
C ASN A 126 -3.27 12.47 -3.17
N CYS A 127 -2.21 12.15 -2.43
CA CYS A 127 -2.03 10.88 -1.74
C CYS A 127 -1.39 11.10 -0.36
N TYR A 128 -1.48 10.11 0.53
CA TYR A 128 -0.71 10.14 1.78
C TYR A 128 0.74 9.70 1.57
N GLY A 129 1.01 8.91 0.53
CA GLY A 129 2.35 8.44 0.23
C GLY A 129 2.57 6.98 0.59
N PHE A 130 3.64 6.66 1.30
CA PHE A 130 3.92 5.28 1.67
C PHE A 130 4.57 5.12 3.04
N ILE A 131 4.40 3.91 3.58
CA ILE A 131 5.09 3.39 4.74
C ILE A 131 5.84 2.13 4.31
N ASN A 132 7.10 2.02 4.66
CA ASN A 132 7.93 0.84 4.51
C ASN A 132 8.39 0.42 5.92
N SER A 133 7.67 -0.54 6.51
CA SER A 133 7.91 -1.03 7.87
C SER A 133 9.16 -1.92 7.96
N LEU A 134 9.68 -2.40 6.82
CA LEU A 134 10.88 -3.23 6.75
C LEU A 134 12.16 -2.40 6.97
N ASP A 135 12.15 -1.16 6.47
CA ASP A 135 13.30 -0.26 6.49
C ASP A 135 13.05 0.98 7.37
N GLY A 136 11.91 1.01 8.07
CA GLY A 136 11.58 2.05 9.06
C GLY A 136 11.19 3.40 8.47
N ILE A 137 10.65 3.48 7.26
CA ILE A 137 10.37 4.74 6.55
C ILE A 137 8.87 4.99 6.52
N ALA A 138 8.46 6.22 6.86
CA ALA A 138 7.10 6.71 6.70
C ALA A 138 7.09 8.09 6.03
N LEU A 139 7.10 8.13 4.70
CA LEU A 139 6.79 9.37 3.97
C LEU A 139 5.26 9.53 3.94
N TRP A 140 4.72 9.93 5.10
CA TRP A 140 3.31 9.87 5.45
C TRP A 140 2.88 11.08 6.29
N PRO A 141 1.76 11.77 5.99
CA PRO A 141 1.41 13.08 6.57
C PRO A 141 0.60 13.00 7.87
N ASP A 142 0.42 11.83 8.45
CA ASP A 142 -0.44 11.58 9.62
C ASP A 142 0.13 10.47 10.49
N VAL A 143 -0.51 10.20 11.65
CA VAL A 143 -0.21 9.02 12.46
C VAL A 143 -0.56 7.74 11.71
N HIS A 144 0.07 6.63 12.07
CA HIS A 144 -0.23 5.29 11.55
C HIS A 144 0.00 4.22 12.61
N GLY A 145 -0.62 3.05 12.41
CA GLY A 145 -0.51 1.90 13.31
C GLY A 145 0.47 0.82 12.84
N CYS A 146 1.25 1.06 11.77
CA CYS A 146 2.27 0.10 11.34
C CYS A 146 3.40 0.03 12.35
N GLU A 147 3.91 -1.19 12.58
CA GLU A 147 5.05 -1.50 13.42
C GLU A 147 6.20 -2.05 12.56
N PRO A 148 7.47 -1.96 13.00
CA PRO A 148 8.58 -2.60 12.31
C PRO A 148 8.37 -4.12 12.16
N VAL A 149 8.61 -4.64 10.95
CA VAL A 149 8.48 -6.07 10.65
C VAL A 149 9.67 -6.54 9.82
N SER A 150 9.98 -7.86 9.86
CA SER A 150 11.03 -8.45 9.04
C SER A 150 10.54 -8.92 7.67
N GLU A 151 9.26 -9.24 7.55
CA GLU A 151 8.55 -9.65 6.34
C GLU A 151 7.05 -9.40 6.51
N GLY A 152 6.28 -9.45 5.46
CA GLY A 152 4.83 -9.25 5.56
C GLY A 152 4.17 -8.98 4.22
N VAL A 153 3.00 -8.36 4.27
CA VAL A 153 2.19 -8.05 3.09
C VAL A 153 2.43 -6.62 2.59
N ALA A 154 2.32 -6.42 1.29
CA ALA A 154 2.26 -5.08 0.71
C ALA A 154 0.82 -4.71 0.42
N ILE A 155 0.33 -3.59 0.93
CA ILE A 155 -1.01 -3.06 0.65
C ILE A 155 -0.86 -1.83 -0.24
N ILE A 156 -1.60 -1.81 -1.35
CA ILE A 156 -1.60 -0.72 -2.32
C ILE A 156 -3.04 -0.24 -2.48
N THR A 157 -3.30 1.02 -2.18
CA THR A 157 -4.63 1.64 -2.31
C THR A 157 -4.55 2.94 -3.11
N GLN A 158 -5.66 3.32 -3.73
CA GLN A 158 -5.80 4.63 -4.38
C GLN A 158 -6.28 5.70 -3.39
N SER A 159 -6.87 5.28 -2.26
CA SER A 159 -7.43 6.17 -1.24
C SER A 159 -6.50 6.34 -0.03
N GLY A 160 -6.18 7.61 0.32
CA GLY A 160 -5.39 7.93 1.50
C GLY A 160 -6.07 7.50 2.80
N ASN A 161 -7.35 7.85 2.96
CA ASN A 161 -8.11 7.54 4.19
C ASN A 161 -8.35 6.03 4.38
N ILE A 162 -8.59 5.28 3.31
CA ILE A 162 -8.72 3.81 3.40
C ILE A 162 -7.37 3.21 3.81
N GLY A 163 -6.26 3.69 3.23
CA GLY A 163 -4.92 3.28 3.64
C GLY A 163 -4.66 3.56 5.11
N LEU A 164 -4.95 4.78 5.58
CA LEU A 164 -4.82 5.13 7.00
C LEU A 164 -5.60 4.17 7.90
N ASN A 165 -6.89 3.93 7.61
CA ASN A 165 -7.72 3.01 8.38
C ASN A 165 -7.15 1.58 8.41
N MET A 166 -6.63 1.09 7.29
CA MET A 166 -6.00 -0.24 7.24
C MET A 166 -4.74 -0.32 8.08
N THR A 167 -3.97 0.77 8.25
CA THR A 167 -2.79 0.77 9.14
C THR A 167 -3.16 0.67 10.60
N MET A 168 -4.36 1.14 11.00
CA MET A 168 -4.83 1.18 12.40
C MET A 168 -5.42 -0.16 12.88
N GLN A 169 -5.35 -1.22 12.08
CA GLN A 169 -5.81 -2.53 12.48
C GLN A 169 -4.97 -3.10 13.64
N SER A 170 -5.61 -3.86 14.53
CA SER A 170 -4.96 -4.52 15.68
C SER A 170 -5.03 -6.05 15.58
N SER A 171 -5.29 -6.59 14.39
CA SER A 171 -5.45 -8.03 14.16
C SER A 171 -4.13 -8.81 14.04
N GLY A 172 -2.99 -8.12 14.09
CA GLY A 172 -1.66 -8.73 13.98
C GLY A 172 -1.24 -9.07 12.54
N LEU A 173 -1.83 -8.42 11.53
CA LEU A 173 -1.35 -8.51 10.15
C LEU A 173 -0.02 -7.73 10.02
N PRO A 174 1.11 -8.35 9.65
CA PRO A 174 2.37 -7.65 9.42
C PRO A 174 2.29 -6.89 8.08
N ILE A 175 2.14 -5.57 8.14
CA ILE A 175 2.15 -4.71 6.96
C ILE A 175 3.60 -4.31 6.67
N ALA A 176 4.23 -4.97 5.70
CA ALA A 176 5.58 -4.65 5.23
C ALA A 176 5.60 -3.32 4.47
N TYR A 177 4.61 -3.11 3.61
CA TYR A 177 4.44 -1.88 2.85
C TYR A 177 2.98 -1.42 2.84
N MET A 178 2.76 -0.13 3.02
CA MET A 178 1.49 0.53 2.75
C MET A 178 1.72 1.64 1.72
N PHE A 179 1.04 1.59 0.58
CA PHE A 179 1.07 2.64 -0.44
C PHE A 179 -0.31 3.24 -0.64
N THR A 180 -0.36 4.58 -0.72
CA THR A 180 -1.52 5.30 -1.22
C THR A 180 -1.11 6.07 -2.47
N LEU A 181 -1.72 5.80 -3.61
CA LEU A 181 -1.21 6.27 -4.90
C LEU A 181 -1.88 7.54 -5.41
N GLY A 182 -3.04 7.93 -4.84
CA GLY A 182 -3.76 9.12 -5.30
C GLY A 182 -4.02 9.12 -6.81
N ASN A 183 -3.61 10.19 -7.48
CA ASN A 183 -3.88 10.40 -8.92
C ASN A 183 -2.99 9.53 -9.85
N GLN A 184 -1.95 8.89 -9.36
CA GLN A 184 -1.06 8.01 -10.14
C GLN A 184 -0.48 8.68 -11.40
N THR A 185 0.03 9.89 -11.25
CA THR A 185 0.44 10.74 -12.39
C THR A 185 1.53 10.10 -13.26
N ASN A 186 2.55 9.44 -12.68
CA ASN A 186 3.59 8.75 -13.44
C ASN A 186 4.10 7.44 -12.81
N THR A 187 3.63 7.11 -11.62
CA THR A 187 3.84 5.81 -10.97
C THR A 187 2.48 5.22 -10.67
N ASN A 188 2.16 4.08 -11.23
CA ASN A 188 0.87 3.43 -11.13
C ASN A 188 0.91 2.13 -10.30
N ILE A 189 -0.24 1.49 -10.12
CA ILE A 189 -0.36 0.21 -9.38
C ILE A 189 0.61 -0.85 -9.92
N ALA A 190 0.75 -0.98 -11.24
CA ALA A 190 1.60 -2.00 -11.85
C ALA A 190 3.09 -1.78 -11.53
N ASP A 191 3.55 -0.52 -11.53
CA ASP A 191 4.92 -0.17 -11.15
C ASP A 191 5.22 -0.59 -9.72
N ILE A 192 4.30 -0.32 -8.80
CA ILE A 192 4.46 -0.71 -7.38
C ILE A 192 4.39 -2.24 -7.22
N ILE A 193 3.46 -2.94 -7.89
CA ILE A 193 3.43 -4.41 -7.88
C ILE A 193 4.80 -4.96 -8.33
N HIS A 194 5.36 -4.45 -9.41
CA HIS A 194 6.67 -4.88 -9.88
C HIS A 194 7.78 -4.66 -8.84
N ALA A 195 7.76 -3.52 -8.14
CA ALA A 195 8.73 -3.22 -7.09
C ALA A 195 8.57 -4.15 -5.88
N MET A 196 7.33 -4.46 -5.48
CA MET A 196 7.05 -5.40 -4.39
C MET A 196 7.47 -6.83 -4.72
N LEU A 197 7.33 -7.24 -5.97
CA LEU A 197 7.80 -8.56 -6.45
C LEU A 197 9.34 -8.68 -6.53
N ASP A 198 10.07 -7.57 -6.49
CA ASP A 198 11.53 -7.55 -6.41
C ASP A 198 12.04 -7.64 -4.95
N ASP A 199 11.18 -7.47 -3.94
CA ASP A 199 11.51 -7.60 -2.52
C ASP A 199 11.05 -8.98 -1.98
N SER A 200 11.99 -9.85 -1.66
CA SER A 200 11.71 -11.21 -1.16
C SER A 200 11.06 -11.25 0.22
N ARG A 201 10.96 -10.11 0.92
CA ARG A 201 10.31 -9.99 2.23
C ARG A 201 8.78 -9.77 2.10
N VAL A 202 8.27 -9.63 0.86
CA VAL A 202 6.83 -9.47 0.59
C VAL A 202 6.20 -10.82 0.27
N ASN A 203 5.24 -11.26 1.09
CA ASN A 203 4.60 -12.58 1.02
C ASN A 203 3.30 -12.58 0.23
N ALA A 204 2.59 -11.46 0.19
CA ALA A 204 1.36 -11.26 -0.56
C ALA A 204 1.15 -9.79 -0.88
N ILE A 205 0.31 -9.50 -1.86
CA ILE A 205 -0.05 -8.13 -2.27
C ILE A 205 -1.56 -7.94 -2.11
N GLY A 206 -1.94 -6.94 -1.33
CA GLY A 206 -3.32 -6.49 -1.20
C GLY A 206 -3.58 -5.25 -2.04
N LEU A 207 -4.66 -5.23 -2.82
CA LEU A 207 -5.05 -4.12 -3.67
C LEU A 207 -6.42 -3.57 -3.30
N HIS A 208 -6.52 -2.29 -2.99
CA HIS A 208 -7.80 -1.58 -3.02
C HIS A 208 -7.86 -0.74 -4.29
N ILE A 209 -8.77 -1.10 -5.20
CA ILE A 209 -8.86 -0.56 -6.56
C ILE A 209 -10.15 0.25 -6.74
N GLU A 210 -10.03 1.51 -7.14
CA GLU A 210 -11.12 2.34 -7.67
C GLU A 210 -11.20 2.23 -9.20
N GLY A 211 -10.04 2.26 -9.87
CA GLY A 211 -9.91 2.08 -11.32
C GLY A 211 -8.48 1.72 -11.73
N ILE A 212 -8.33 1.09 -12.89
CA ILE A 212 -7.04 0.75 -13.49
C ILE A 212 -6.88 1.57 -14.77
N SER A 213 -5.92 2.49 -14.78
CA SER A 213 -5.67 3.37 -15.93
C SER A 213 -4.90 2.67 -17.05
N ASP A 214 -3.99 1.77 -16.71
CA ASP A 214 -3.20 0.97 -17.67
C ASP A 214 -3.39 -0.53 -17.41
N ILE A 215 -4.43 -1.09 -18.07
CA ILE A 215 -4.79 -2.51 -17.96
C ILE A 215 -3.66 -3.41 -18.50
N LYS A 216 -2.92 -2.96 -19.52
CA LYS A 216 -1.84 -3.75 -20.11
C LYS A 216 -0.68 -3.94 -19.13
N SER A 217 -0.22 -2.87 -18.53
CA SER A 217 0.84 -2.93 -17.51
C SER A 217 0.39 -3.71 -16.28
N PHE A 218 -0.87 -3.55 -15.86
CA PHE A 218 -1.46 -4.31 -14.75
C PHE A 218 -1.50 -5.83 -15.06
N ASP A 219 -1.92 -6.22 -16.26
CA ASP A 219 -1.93 -7.62 -16.72
C ASP A 219 -0.53 -8.24 -16.63
N ILE A 220 0.50 -7.53 -17.09
CA ILE A 220 1.89 -7.99 -17.02
C ILE A 220 2.36 -8.17 -15.57
N ALA A 221 2.06 -7.20 -14.71
CA ALA A 221 2.46 -7.23 -13.30
C ALA A 221 1.76 -8.38 -12.56
N ALA A 222 0.45 -8.57 -12.75
CA ALA A 222 -0.32 -9.64 -12.14
C ALA A 222 0.14 -11.03 -12.59
N LYS A 223 0.41 -11.21 -13.88
CA LYS A 223 0.99 -12.48 -14.40
C LYS A 223 2.36 -12.77 -13.80
N ARG A 224 3.19 -11.74 -13.59
CA ARG A 224 4.47 -11.90 -12.92
C ARG A 224 4.27 -12.36 -11.47
N ALA A 225 3.32 -11.77 -10.73
CA ALA A 225 2.99 -12.20 -9.37
C ALA A 225 2.55 -13.68 -9.33
N LEU A 226 1.66 -14.09 -10.25
CA LEU A 226 1.21 -15.46 -10.37
C LEU A 226 2.38 -16.43 -10.64
N MET A 227 3.28 -16.09 -11.56
CA MET A 227 4.47 -16.91 -11.86
C MET A 227 5.43 -17.02 -10.65
N MET A 228 5.53 -15.96 -9.84
CA MET A 228 6.35 -15.94 -8.63
C MET A 228 5.63 -16.57 -7.42
N LYS A 229 4.38 -17.00 -7.58
CA LYS A 229 3.51 -17.54 -6.50
C LYS A 229 3.30 -16.54 -5.36
N ILE A 230 3.30 -15.25 -5.66
CA ILE A 230 2.93 -14.18 -4.72
C ILE A 230 1.45 -13.86 -4.94
N PRO A 231 0.55 -14.24 -4.02
CA PRO A 231 -0.88 -14.04 -4.19
C PRO A 231 -1.25 -12.55 -4.21
N ILE A 232 -2.21 -12.20 -5.06
CA ILE A 232 -2.84 -10.88 -5.07
C ILE A 232 -4.28 -11.03 -4.58
N ILE A 233 -4.64 -10.27 -3.56
CA ILE A 233 -6.00 -10.15 -3.03
C ILE A 233 -6.51 -8.76 -3.36
N THR A 234 -7.74 -8.62 -3.81
CA THR A 234 -8.30 -7.32 -4.16
C THR A 234 -9.67 -7.06 -3.53
N ILE A 235 -9.88 -5.80 -3.18
CA ILE A 235 -11.18 -5.20 -2.91
C ILE A 235 -11.43 -4.11 -3.95
N LYS A 236 -12.59 -4.12 -4.61
CA LYS A 236 -12.94 -3.18 -5.68
C LYS A 236 -14.04 -2.24 -5.23
N SER A 237 -13.77 -0.94 -5.26
CA SER A 237 -14.75 0.12 -5.08
C SER A 237 -15.38 0.53 -6.42
N GLY A 238 -16.55 1.18 -6.39
CA GLY A 238 -17.22 1.64 -7.62
C GLY A 238 -18.01 0.55 -8.36
N LYS A 239 -18.56 -0.44 -7.64
CA LYS A 239 -19.31 -1.58 -8.20
C LYS A 239 -20.70 -1.19 -8.70
N THR A 240 -21.40 -0.34 -7.96
CA THR A 240 -22.76 0.09 -8.30
C THR A 240 -22.75 1.36 -9.13
N LYS A 241 -23.85 1.63 -9.86
CA LYS A 241 -24.01 2.87 -10.61
C LYS A 241 -23.82 4.11 -9.73
N ALA A 242 -24.26 4.07 -8.48
CA ALA A 242 -24.11 5.16 -7.53
C ALA A 242 -22.63 5.36 -7.14
N SER A 243 -21.93 4.29 -6.75
CA SER A 243 -20.52 4.35 -6.35
C SER A 243 -19.59 4.62 -7.55
N ALA A 244 -19.91 4.15 -8.75
CA ALA A 244 -19.16 4.45 -9.97
C ALA A 244 -19.18 5.95 -10.29
N LYS A 245 -20.34 6.63 -10.08
CA LYS A 245 -20.43 8.10 -10.24
C LYS A 245 -19.55 8.87 -9.25
N ILE A 246 -19.43 8.38 -8.02
CA ILE A 246 -18.54 8.95 -7.01
C ILE A 246 -17.08 8.72 -7.42
N ALA A 247 -16.72 7.49 -7.81
CA ALA A 247 -15.36 7.16 -8.23
C ALA A 247 -14.90 8.00 -9.45
N LEU A 248 -15.76 8.25 -10.42
CA LEU A 248 -15.49 9.12 -11.57
C LEU A 248 -15.15 10.57 -11.17
N SER A 249 -15.73 11.07 -10.07
CA SER A 249 -15.43 12.42 -9.55
C SER A 249 -14.12 12.48 -8.77
N HIS A 250 -13.62 11.34 -8.28
CA HIS A 250 -12.39 11.22 -7.49
C HIS A 250 -11.16 10.81 -8.31
N THR A 251 -11.37 9.96 -9.30
CA THR A 251 -10.30 9.48 -10.17
C THR A 251 -10.67 9.80 -11.61
N SER A 252 -9.80 10.43 -12.36
CA SER A 252 -10.00 10.69 -13.80
C SER A 252 -10.05 9.40 -14.65
N SER A 253 -10.15 8.23 -14.01
CA SER A 253 -10.14 6.90 -14.64
C SER A 253 -11.55 6.50 -15.05
N LEU A 254 -11.72 6.04 -16.28
CA LEU A 254 -12.93 5.35 -16.73
C LEU A 254 -13.08 4.06 -15.90
N THR A 255 -14.08 4.03 -15.02
CA THR A 255 -14.46 2.81 -14.32
C THR A 255 -15.20 1.91 -15.31
N GLY A 256 -14.57 0.83 -15.75
CA GLY A 256 -15.25 -0.26 -16.46
C GLY A 256 -16.37 -0.87 -15.62
N SER A 257 -17.27 -1.65 -16.23
CA SER A 257 -18.31 -2.36 -15.44
C SER A 257 -17.67 -3.33 -14.45
N ASP A 258 -18.36 -3.59 -13.33
CA ASP A 258 -17.88 -4.50 -12.29
C ASP A 258 -17.67 -5.92 -12.81
N GLU A 259 -18.51 -6.36 -13.75
CA GLU A 259 -18.40 -7.66 -14.43
C GLU A 259 -17.08 -7.80 -15.21
N LEU A 260 -16.64 -6.72 -15.88
CA LEU A 260 -15.36 -6.73 -16.61
C LEU A 260 -14.17 -6.81 -15.65
N TYR A 261 -14.23 -6.13 -14.52
CA TYR A 261 -13.21 -6.26 -13.48
C TYR A 261 -13.19 -7.66 -12.88
N ASN A 262 -14.37 -8.26 -12.62
CA ASN A 262 -14.44 -9.62 -12.11
C ASN A 262 -13.81 -10.62 -13.08
N ALA A 263 -14.17 -10.56 -14.37
CA ALA A 263 -13.58 -11.40 -15.41
C ALA A 263 -12.05 -11.18 -15.55
N LEU A 264 -11.58 -9.94 -15.39
CA LEU A 264 -10.14 -9.63 -15.39
C LEU A 264 -9.43 -10.30 -14.21
N PHE A 265 -9.98 -10.17 -12.99
CA PHE A 265 -9.38 -10.74 -11.79
C PHE A 265 -9.37 -12.26 -11.82
N GLU A 266 -10.47 -12.91 -12.23
CA GLU A 266 -10.55 -14.36 -12.43
C GLU A 266 -9.48 -14.86 -13.43
N ARG A 267 -9.38 -14.20 -14.58
CA ARG A 267 -8.38 -14.54 -15.61
C ARG A 267 -6.94 -14.41 -15.11
N LEU A 268 -6.68 -13.49 -14.18
CA LEU A 268 -5.34 -13.22 -13.64
C LEU A 268 -5.06 -14.00 -12.35
N GLY A 269 -6.00 -14.80 -11.85
CA GLY A 269 -5.85 -15.54 -10.59
C GLY A 269 -5.80 -14.62 -9.37
N ILE A 270 -6.44 -13.45 -9.44
CA ILE A 270 -6.52 -12.48 -8.34
C ILE A 270 -7.75 -12.81 -7.50
N ALA A 271 -7.56 -13.08 -6.21
CA ALA A 271 -8.66 -13.30 -5.29
C ALA A 271 -9.39 -11.98 -5.00
N ARG A 272 -10.73 -11.99 -5.08
CA ARG A 272 -11.56 -10.83 -4.80
C ARG A 272 -12.36 -11.04 -3.52
N VAL A 273 -12.37 -10.04 -2.65
CA VAL A 273 -13.15 -9.98 -1.42
C VAL A 273 -14.02 -8.72 -1.39
N GLU A 274 -15.04 -8.71 -0.52
CA GLU A 274 -16.08 -7.68 -0.57
C GLU A 274 -15.91 -6.59 0.48
N THR A 275 -15.28 -6.88 1.61
CA THR A 275 -15.17 -5.96 2.75
C THR A 275 -13.71 -5.78 3.21
N VAL A 276 -13.43 -4.67 3.90
CA VAL A 276 -12.09 -4.42 4.47
C VAL A 276 -11.71 -5.48 5.53
N PRO A 277 -12.60 -5.92 6.43
CA PRO A 277 -12.27 -7.03 7.34
C PRO A 277 -11.89 -8.32 6.61
N GLU A 278 -12.66 -8.75 5.61
CA GLU A 278 -12.32 -9.92 4.79
C GLU A 278 -10.96 -9.75 4.11
N PHE A 279 -10.68 -8.57 3.59
CA PHE A 279 -9.41 -8.26 2.94
C PHE A 279 -8.22 -8.43 3.89
N LEU A 280 -8.30 -7.86 5.09
CA LEU A 280 -7.22 -7.91 6.07
C LEU A 280 -7.03 -9.33 6.62
N GLU A 281 -8.13 -10.06 6.92
CA GLU A 281 -8.07 -11.43 7.41
C GLU A 281 -7.59 -12.41 6.33
N THR A 282 -7.96 -12.21 5.06
CA THR A 282 -7.43 -13.01 3.94
C THR A 282 -5.94 -12.80 3.75
N LEU A 283 -5.47 -11.54 3.80
CA LEU A 283 -4.04 -11.24 3.74
C LEU A 283 -3.27 -11.86 4.90
N LYS A 284 -3.84 -11.83 6.11
CA LYS A 284 -3.24 -12.46 7.30
C LYS A 284 -3.16 -13.97 7.14
N LEU A 285 -4.23 -14.61 6.68
CA LEU A 285 -4.26 -16.05 6.40
C LEU A 285 -3.16 -16.45 5.42
N ILE A 286 -3.06 -15.73 4.30
CA ILE A 286 -2.05 -15.97 3.26
C ILE A 286 -0.63 -15.72 3.79
N ASN A 287 -0.43 -14.67 4.59
CA ASN A 287 0.88 -14.38 5.18
C ASN A 287 1.37 -15.50 6.11
N VAL A 288 0.45 -16.17 6.81
CA VAL A 288 0.80 -17.26 7.75
C VAL A 288 0.96 -18.62 7.06
N LEU A 289 0.08 -18.94 6.11
CA LEU A 289 -0.01 -20.27 5.50
C LEU A 289 0.55 -20.34 4.08
N GLY A 290 0.80 -19.20 3.42
CA GLY A 290 1.08 -19.16 1.99
C GLY A 290 -0.15 -19.50 1.17
N VAL A 291 0.07 -19.94 -0.08
CA VAL A 291 -1.01 -20.39 -0.97
C VAL A 291 -1.60 -21.69 -0.45
N ILE A 292 -2.92 -21.71 -0.21
CA ILE A 292 -3.64 -22.88 0.30
C ILE A 292 -3.98 -23.79 -0.88
N GLU A 293 -3.33 -24.96 -0.95
CA GLU A 293 -3.54 -25.93 -2.04
C GLU A 293 -4.72 -26.89 -1.79
N HIS A 294 -5.18 -27.03 -0.53
CA HIS A 294 -6.22 -27.98 -0.14
C HIS A 294 -7.25 -27.33 0.78
N GLY A 295 -8.53 -27.50 0.47
CA GLY A 295 -9.67 -26.84 1.13
C GLY A 295 -10.18 -27.48 2.43
N GLY A 296 -9.42 -28.34 3.09
CA GLY A 296 -9.82 -28.93 4.37
C GLY A 296 -9.52 -28.00 5.53
N VAL A 297 -10.54 -27.64 6.31
CA VAL A 297 -10.42 -26.80 7.52
C VAL A 297 -10.76 -27.62 8.75
N ALA A 298 -10.03 -27.39 9.85
CA ALA A 298 -10.38 -27.93 11.16
C ALA A 298 -10.58 -26.75 12.13
N SER A 299 -11.65 -26.85 12.92
CA SER A 299 -11.92 -25.90 14.01
C SER A 299 -11.68 -26.56 15.35
N MET A 300 -11.06 -25.82 16.27
CA MET A 300 -10.88 -26.24 17.65
C MET A 300 -11.41 -25.13 18.56
N SER A 301 -12.40 -25.47 19.38
CA SER A 301 -13.13 -24.52 20.25
C SER A 301 -13.10 -24.98 21.70
N CYS A 302 -13.09 -24.05 22.64
CA CYS A 302 -13.16 -24.33 24.09
C CYS A 302 -14.58 -24.71 24.55
N SER A 303 -15.60 -24.27 23.82
CA SER A 303 -16.99 -24.46 24.18
C SER A 303 -17.83 -25.05 23.05
N GLY A 304 -18.91 -25.77 23.40
CA GLY A 304 -19.88 -26.24 22.42
C GLY A 304 -20.60 -25.12 21.65
N GLY A 305 -20.79 -23.95 22.29
CA GLY A 305 -21.38 -22.77 21.65
C GLY A 305 -20.49 -22.22 20.52
N GLU A 306 -19.19 -22.09 20.76
CA GLU A 306 -18.21 -21.68 19.73
C GLU A 306 -18.16 -22.68 18.56
N ALA A 307 -18.16 -23.99 18.88
CA ALA A 307 -18.19 -25.03 17.86
C ALA A 307 -19.47 -24.97 17.00
N GLY A 308 -20.63 -24.68 17.63
CA GLY A 308 -21.90 -24.46 16.93
C GLY A 308 -21.83 -23.26 16.00
N MET A 309 -21.36 -22.11 16.50
CA MET A 309 -21.17 -20.88 15.68
C MET A 309 -20.25 -21.12 14.49
N MET A 310 -19.15 -21.87 14.66
CA MET A 310 -18.27 -22.21 13.55
C MET A 310 -18.95 -23.12 12.52
N ALA A 311 -19.78 -24.05 12.95
CA ALA A 311 -20.55 -24.89 12.06
C ALA A 311 -21.60 -24.08 11.26
N ASP A 312 -22.27 -23.12 11.92
CA ASP A 312 -23.24 -22.22 11.27
C ASP A 312 -22.55 -21.28 10.25
N LEU A 313 -21.38 -20.77 10.56
CA LEU A 313 -20.61 -19.85 9.69
C LEU A 313 -20.10 -20.53 8.41
N ILE A 314 -19.87 -21.84 8.44
CA ILE A 314 -19.36 -22.59 7.28
C ILE A 314 -20.51 -23.08 6.36
N ASP A 315 -21.74 -23.06 6.86
CA ASP A 315 -22.90 -23.48 6.07
C ASP A 315 -23.09 -22.58 4.85
N GLY A 316 -23.27 -23.20 3.70
CA GLY A 316 -23.38 -22.50 2.41
C GLY A 316 -22.04 -22.02 1.79
N LEU A 317 -20.90 -22.26 2.45
CA LEU A 317 -19.58 -22.04 1.86
C LEU A 317 -19.07 -23.32 1.18
N GLU A 318 -18.20 -23.18 0.19
CA GLU A 318 -17.52 -24.31 -0.47
C GLU A 318 -16.36 -24.86 0.39
N ILE A 319 -16.54 -24.88 1.70
CA ILE A 319 -15.57 -25.34 2.70
C ILE A 319 -16.24 -26.43 3.53
N ASN A 320 -15.49 -27.43 3.96
CA ASN A 320 -16.00 -28.46 4.86
C ASN A 320 -15.03 -28.74 6.02
N PHE A 321 -15.58 -29.32 7.09
CA PHE A 321 -14.81 -29.92 8.17
C PHE A 321 -14.64 -31.43 7.88
N PRO A 322 -13.50 -31.86 7.29
CA PRO A 322 -13.29 -33.28 7.03
C PRO A 322 -13.22 -34.04 8.35
N SER A 323 -13.76 -35.26 8.37
CA SER A 323 -13.61 -36.14 9.53
C SER A 323 -12.16 -36.44 9.82
N LEU A 324 -11.75 -36.27 11.07
CA LEU A 324 -10.39 -36.64 11.50
C LEU A 324 -10.12 -38.14 11.22
N SER A 325 -8.95 -38.44 10.69
CA SER A 325 -8.49 -39.82 10.53
C SER A 325 -8.37 -40.53 11.89
N SER A 326 -8.41 -41.85 11.90
CA SER A 326 -8.27 -42.63 13.15
C SER A 326 -6.97 -42.32 13.89
N SER A 327 -5.89 -42.08 13.17
CA SER A 327 -4.60 -41.69 13.76
C SER A 327 -4.62 -40.31 14.39
N HIS A 328 -5.27 -39.32 13.72
CA HIS A 328 -5.45 -37.99 14.28
C HIS A 328 -6.36 -38.01 15.53
N LYS A 329 -7.48 -38.76 15.48
CA LYS A 329 -8.36 -38.94 16.66
C LYS A 329 -7.61 -39.52 17.85
N ALA A 330 -6.73 -40.52 17.64
CA ALA A 330 -5.94 -41.11 18.70
C ALA A 330 -4.94 -40.10 19.33
N LYS A 331 -4.25 -39.29 18.50
CA LYS A 331 -3.31 -38.27 18.99
C LYS A 331 -4.05 -37.16 19.78
N VAL A 332 -5.15 -36.65 19.27
CA VAL A 332 -5.98 -35.63 19.94
C VAL A 332 -6.49 -36.18 21.29
N LYS A 333 -6.98 -37.42 21.31
CA LYS A 333 -7.44 -38.06 22.56
C LYS A 333 -6.34 -38.18 23.59
N GLN A 334 -5.10 -38.55 23.23
CA GLN A 334 -3.97 -38.60 24.15
C GLN A 334 -3.69 -37.20 24.75
N THR A 335 -3.71 -36.14 23.94
CA THR A 335 -3.46 -34.78 24.42
C THR A 335 -4.54 -34.31 25.38
N LEU A 336 -5.81 -34.53 25.07
CA LEU A 336 -6.94 -34.12 25.88
C LEU A 336 -7.04 -34.91 27.22
N THR A 337 -6.62 -36.15 27.25
CA THR A 337 -6.64 -36.98 28.48
C THR A 337 -5.69 -36.43 29.57
N ILE A 338 -4.67 -35.67 29.20
CA ILE A 338 -3.77 -34.98 30.12
C ILE A 338 -4.43 -33.79 30.80
N MET A 339 -5.39 -33.14 30.15
CA MET A 339 -6.11 -31.97 30.66
C MET A 339 -7.35 -32.31 31.50
N SER A 340 -7.79 -33.57 31.52
CA SER A 340 -8.98 -34.06 32.27
C SER A 340 -8.63 -34.73 33.61
N ARG A 341 -7.42 -34.55 34.09
CA ARG A 341 -6.97 -34.86 35.45
C ARG A 341 -6.66 -33.58 36.19
#